data_7161760bf1b32f5f740ce92102e22951
#
_entry.id   7161760bf1b32f5f740ce92102e22951
#
_cell.length_a   1.000
_cell.length_b   1.000
_cell.length_c   1.000
_cell.angle_alpha   90.00
_cell.angle_beta   90.00
_cell.angle_gamma   90.00
#
_symmetry.space_group_name_H-M   'P 1'
#
loop_
_entity.id
_entity.type
_entity.pdbx_description
1 polymer ?
#
loop_
_entity_poly.entity_id
_entity_poly.type
_entity_poly.pdbx_seq_one_letter_code
_entity_poly.pdbx_strand_id
1 'polypeptide(L)'
;MYFLRQLNCGRRYIGTHKKNKIEQIMLWKITQNFLTTIVILYTGLHWGICAAPGVYLFLNIFQNTANYSNFERAMLIGVSIGVGYVLWMLSTIFLTSILSFILKPSIGSVRVPFLSITSIRWGFLNVLDRLAKPCIHHMVPSWVTDFYYRSLGCTIGKGSFVSSDRINDPYLVSIGENTVIGSKVIITPHLAEKNELVFAPIKIGNNCLVGLGAQINPGCEIGDGAVIASRAIVPKYTTVPAGEVWGGIPAKLIKKK
;
A
#
# COMPACT_ATOMS: atom_id res chain seq x y z
N MET A 1 48.26 -0.64 41.15
CA MET A 1 46.87 -0.86 41.60
C MET A 1 45.86 0.01 40.86
N TYR A 2 46.21 1.16 40.31
CA TYR A 2 45.32 2.07 39.54
C TYR A 2 44.97 1.55 38.13
N PHE A 3 45.88 0.86 37.45
CA PHE A 3 45.72 0.39 36.08
C PHE A 3 44.71 -0.77 35.94
N LEU A 4 44.57 -1.62 36.95
CA LEU A 4 43.65 -2.75 36.97
C LEU A 4 42.21 -2.30 37.25
N ARG A 5 41.98 -1.14 37.89
CA ARG A 5 40.61 -0.55 38.08
C ARG A 5 40.04 0.03 36.81
N GLN A 6 40.87 0.62 35.93
CA GLN A 6 40.38 1.18 34.65
C GLN A 6 39.99 0.06 33.65
N LEU A 7 40.72 -1.04 33.62
CA LEU A 7 40.40 -2.20 32.75
C LEU A 7 39.10 -2.91 33.19
N ASN A 8 38.82 -2.96 34.47
CA ASN A 8 37.55 -3.52 34.98
C ASN A 8 36.36 -2.60 34.78
N CYS A 9 36.53 -1.27 34.77
CA CYS A 9 35.48 -0.30 34.50
C CYS A 9 35.08 -0.34 33.01
N GLY A 10 36.07 -0.40 32.09
CA GLY A 10 35.79 -0.52 30.65
C GLY A 10 35.11 -1.82 30.27
N ARG A 11 35.49 -2.97 30.85
CA ARG A 11 34.82 -4.26 30.63
C ARG A 11 33.37 -4.28 31.14
N ARG A 12 33.08 -3.68 32.30
CA ARG A 12 31.70 -3.55 32.80
C ARG A 12 30.87 -2.63 31.91
N TYR A 13 31.41 -1.51 31.44
CA TYR A 13 30.69 -0.56 30.59
C TYR A 13 30.31 -1.17 29.23
N ILE A 14 31.25 -1.90 28.63
CA ILE A 14 31.03 -2.62 27.34
C ILE A 14 30.04 -3.77 27.54
N GLY A 15 30.09 -4.49 28.65
CA GLY A 15 29.19 -5.60 28.98
C GLY A 15 27.75 -5.13 29.20
N THR A 16 27.53 -4.01 29.90
CA THR A 16 26.20 -3.44 30.13
C THR A 16 25.58 -2.89 28.86
N HIS A 17 26.36 -2.22 28.01
CA HIS A 17 25.88 -1.72 26.71
C HIS A 17 25.46 -2.85 25.77
N LYS A 18 26.20 -3.95 25.74
CA LYS A 18 25.88 -5.14 24.94
C LYS A 18 24.65 -5.86 25.47
N LYS A 19 24.51 -5.96 26.80
CA LYS A 19 23.34 -6.58 27.47
C LYS A 19 22.07 -5.77 27.20
N ASN A 20 22.10 -4.45 27.36
CA ASN A 20 20.96 -3.57 27.07
C ASN A 20 20.54 -3.64 25.59
N LYS A 21 21.49 -3.76 24.67
CA LYS A 21 21.19 -3.91 23.23
C LYS A 21 20.51 -5.25 22.93
N ILE A 22 20.92 -6.32 23.57
CA ILE A 22 20.30 -7.66 23.43
C ILE A 22 18.88 -7.66 23.98
N GLU A 23 18.67 -7.06 25.16
CA GLU A 23 17.35 -6.93 25.78
C GLU A 23 16.39 -6.10 24.90
N GLN A 24 16.85 -4.99 24.32
CA GLN A 24 16.07 -4.19 23.40
C GLN A 24 15.69 -4.97 22.12
N ILE A 25 16.61 -5.75 21.56
CA ILE A 25 16.32 -6.59 20.38
C ILE A 25 15.31 -7.68 20.73
N MET A 26 15.43 -8.29 21.92
CA MET A 26 14.50 -9.31 22.37
C MET A 26 13.09 -8.74 22.61
N LEU A 27 12.98 -7.61 23.29
CA LEU A 27 11.72 -6.90 23.50
C LEU A 27 11.08 -6.50 22.16
N TRP A 28 11.88 -6.01 21.22
CA TRP A 28 11.40 -5.69 19.88
C TRP A 28 10.80 -6.91 19.17
N LYS A 29 11.48 -8.06 19.20
CA LYS A 29 10.97 -9.30 18.60
C LYS A 29 9.68 -9.79 19.25
N ILE A 30 9.58 -9.73 20.57
CA ILE A 30 8.35 -10.08 21.29
C ILE A 30 7.20 -9.17 20.87
N THR A 31 7.41 -7.86 20.87
CA THR A 31 6.42 -6.87 20.45
C THR A 31 6.00 -7.08 18.98
N GLN A 32 6.96 -7.32 18.10
CA GLN A 32 6.70 -7.59 16.69
C GLN A 32 5.84 -8.85 16.52
N ASN A 33 6.19 -9.94 17.20
CA ASN A 33 5.43 -11.20 17.12
C ASN A 33 4.00 -11.03 17.66
N PHE A 34 3.84 -10.31 18.77
CA PHE A 34 2.53 -10.01 19.34
C PHE A 34 1.66 -9.18 18.37
N LEU A 35 2.21 -8.10 17.83
CA LEU A 35 1.51 -7.27 16.84
C LEU A 35 1.17 -8.05 15.57
N THR A 36 2.08 -8.89 15.09
CA THR A 36 1.83 -9.75 13.92
C THR A 36 0.69 -10.72 14.18
N THR A 37 0.62 -11.32 15.38
CA THR A 37 -0.49 -12.22 15.76
C THR A 37 -1.83 -11.47 15.74
N ILE A 38 -1.88 -10.26 16.30
CA ILE A 38 -3.09 -9.41 16.24
C ILE A 38 -3.49 -9.13 14.80
N VAL A 39 -2.53 -8.81 13.92
CA VAL A 39 -2.78 -8.55 12.49
C VAL A 39 -3.34 -9.78 11.80
N ILE A 40 -2.83 -10.98 12.09
CA ILE A 40 -3.34 -12.24 11.51
C ILE A 40 -4.79 -12.49 11.95
N LEU A 41 -5.09 -12.34 13.26
CA LEU A 41 -6.45 -12.50 13.78
C LEU A 41 -7.41 -11.46 13.18
N TYR A 42 -6.97 -10.22 13.09
CA TYR A 42 -7.72 -9.13 12.44
C TYR A 42 -7.99 -9.45 10.95
N THR A 43 -7.01 -9.99 10.22
CA THR A 43 -7.18 -10.42 8.81
C THR A 43 -8.31 -11.42 8.66
N GLY A 44 -8.34 -12.46 9.50
CA GLY A 44 -9.40 -13.44 9.51
C GLY A 44 -10.78 -12.83 9.79
N LEU A 45 -10.86 -11.95 10.80
CA LEU A 45 -12.09 -11.25 11.15
C LEU A 45 -12.57 -10.34 10.01
N HIS A 46 -11.67 -9.53 9.44
CA HIS A 46 -11.98 -8.61 8.35
C HIS A 46 -12.54 -9.34 7.13
N TRP A 47 -11.84 -10.35 6.64
CA TRP A 47 -12.29 -11.13 5.49
C TRP A 47 -13.54 -11.97 5.78
N GLY A 48 -13.68 -12.47 7.02
CA GLY A 48 -14.89 -13.19 7.44
C GLY A 48 -16.13 -12.29 7.39
N ILE A 49 -16.05 -11.06 7.93
CA ILE A 49 -17.15 -10.08 7.85
C ILE A 49 -17.46 -9.76 6.39
N CYS A 50 -16.44 -9.53 5.55
CA CYS A 50 -16.62 -9.22 4.15
C CYS A 50 -17.21 -10.40 3.34
N ALA A 51 -17.01 -11.64 3.75
CA ALA A 51 -17.57 -12.82 3.12
C ALA A 51 -19.05 -13.04 3.46
N ALA A 52 -19.55 -12.46 4.55
CA ALA A 52 -20.91 -12.74 5.05
C ALA A 52 -22.02 -12.54 4.00
N PRO A 53 -22.04 -11.48 3.15
CA PRO A 53 -23.07 -11.31 2.12
C PRO A 53 -23.08 -12.45 1.10
N GLY A 54 -21.90 -12.92 0.68
CA GLY A 54 -21.77 -14.05 -0.26
C GLY A 54 -22.20 -15.37 0.35
N VAL A 55 -21.82 -15.61 1.61
CA VAL A 55 -22.23 -16.79 2.37
C VAL A 55 -23.76 -16.81 2.56
N TYR A 56 -24.34 -15.67 2.89
CA TYR A 56 -25.80 -15.53 3.03
C TYR A 56 -26.52 -15.86 1.72
N LEU A 57 -26.04 -15.34 0.59
CA LEU A 57 -26.57 -15.66 -0.73
C LEU A 57 -26.49 -17.15 -1.03
N PHE A 58 -25.34 -17.76 -0.78
CA PHE A 58 -25.12 -19.19 -0.96
C PHE A 58 -26.10 -20.03 -0.13
N LEU A 59 -26.27 -19.74 1.16
CA LEU A 59 -27.18 -20.47 2.05
C LEU A 59 -28.62 -20.36 1.58
N ASN A 60 -29.08 -19.19 1.16
CA ASN A 60 -30.42 -19.00 0.61
C ASN A 60 -30.67 -19.87 -0.63
N ILE A 61 -29.74 -19.83 -1.59
CA ILE A 61 -29.88 -20.63 -2.82
C ILE A 61 -29.82 -22.11 -2.50
N PHE A 62 -28.89 -22.52 -1.65
CA PHE A 62 -28.74 -23.91 -1.25
C PHE A 62 -30.02 -24.51 -0.61
N GLN A 63 -30.68 -23.72 0.26
CA GLN A 63 -31.91 -24.13 0.94
C GLN A 63 -33.11 -24.15 -0.01
N ASN A 64 -33.25 -23.14 -0.87
CA ASN A 64 -34.44 -23.01 -1.74
C ASN A 64 -34.39 -23.86 -3.01
N THR A 65 -33.27 -24.53 -3.31
CA THR A 65 -33.11 -25.34 -4.52
C THR A 65 -33.17 -26.87 -4.26
N ALA A 66 -33.60 -27.28 -3.07
CA ALA A 66 -33.63 -28.70 -2.69
C ALA A 66 -34.50 -29.58 -3.64
N ASN A 67 -35.58 -29.02 -4.21
CA ASN A 67 -36.52 -29.70 -5.09
C ASN A 67 -36.20 -29.54 -6.61
N TYR A 68 -35.09 -28.88 -6.96
CA TYR A 68 -34.68 -28.66 -8.35
C TYR A 68 -33.95 -29.92 -8.88
N SER A 69 -33.87 -30.05 -10.20
CA SER A 69 -33.03 -31.07 -10.82
C SER A 69 -31.55 -30.87 -10.42
N ASN A 70 -30.79 -31.95 -10.39
CA ASN A 70 -29.35 -31.87 -10.03
C ASN A 70 -28.55 -30.85 -10.86
N PHE A 71 -28.91 -30.71 -12.15
CA PHE A 71 -28.25 -29.80 -13.05
C PHE A 71 -28.59 -28.33 -12.69
N GLU A 72 -29.86 -27.98 -12.54
CA GLU A 72 -30.32 -26.63 -12.19
C GLU A 72 -29.76 -26.22 -10.83
N ARG A 73 -29.80 -27.13 -9.85
CA ARG A 73 -29.22 -26.89 -8.53
C ARG A 73 -27.72 -26.62 -8.59
N ALA A 74 -26.98 -27.41 -9.35
CA ALA A 74 -25.55 -27.22 -9.52
C ALA A 74 -25.21 -25.87 -10.18
N MET A 75 -25.99 -25.47 -11.21
CA MET A 75 -25.84 -24.19 -11.87
C MET A 75 -26.07 -23.01 -10.92
N LEU A 76 -27.17 -23.04 -10.14
CA LEU A 76 -27.50 -21.98 -9.19
C LEU A 76 -26.47 -21.87 -8.05
N ILE A 77 -26.02 -23.01 -7.54
CA ILE A 77 -24.96 -23.04 -6.52
C ILE A 77 -23.64 -22.47 -7.10
N GLY A 78 -23.25 -22.87 -8.32
CA GLY A 78 -22.05 -22.38 -8.97
C GLY A 78 -22.09 -20.86 -9.18
N VAL A 79 -23.22 -20.34 -9.65
CA VAL A 79 -23.44 -18.88 -9.80
C VAL A 79 -23.36 -18.17 -8.44
N SER A 80 -23.98 -18.75 -7.38
CA SER A 80 -23.95 -18.15 -6.04
C SER A 80 -22.54 -18.05 -5.47
N ILE A 81 -21.69 -19.04 -5.72
CA ILE A 81 -20.28 -19.01 -5.32
C ILE A 81 -19.52 -17.90 -6.07
N GLY A 82 -19.71 -17.80 -7.39
CA GLY A 82 -19.08 -16.77 -8.21
C GLY A 82 -19.51 -15.34 -7.79
N VAL A 83 -20.81 -15.12 -7.63
CA VAL A 83 -21.35 -13.84 -7.15
C VAL A 83 -20.89 -13.57 -5.71
N GLY A 84 -20.87 -14.59 -4.86
CA GLY A 84 -20.37 -14.48 -3.49
C GLY A 84 -18.91 -14.02 -3.42
N TYR A 85 -18.06 -14.50 -4.34
CA TYR A 85 -16.68 -14.04 -4.48
C TYR A 85 -16.59 -12.57 -4.86
N VAL A 86 -17.39 -12.11 -5.82
CA VAL A 86 -17.46 -10.69 -6.21
C VAL A 86 -17.93 -9.82 -5.05
N LEU A 87 -18.99 -10.26 -4.33
CA LEU A 87 -19.48 -9.58 -3.14
C LEU A 87 -18.42 -9.47 -2.05
N TRP A 88 -17.64 -10.52 -1.81
CA TRP A 88 -16.52 -10.49 -0.89
C TRP A 88 -15.46 -9.46 -1.30
N MET A 89 -15.07 -9.40 -2.57
CA MET A 89 -14.11 -8.41 -3.07
C MET A 89 -14.61 -6.98 -2.86
N LEU A 90 -15.85 -6.69 -3.26
CA LEU A 90 -16.44 -5.36 -3.12
C LEU A 90 -16.59 -4.97 -1.65
N SER A 91 -17.07 -5.87 -0.79
CA SER A 91 -17.19 -5.63 0.65
C SER A 91 -15.83 -5.35 1.30
N THR A 92 -14.78 -6.07 0.88
CA THR A 92 -13.41 -5.85 1.36
C THR A 92 -12.90 -4.46 0.97
N ILE A 93 -13.08 -4.05 -0.29
CA ILE A 93 -12.69 -2.72 -0.78
C ILE A 93 -13.46 -1.65 -0.01
N PHE A 94 -14.78 -1.80 0.16
CA PHE A 94 -15.61 -0.82 0.83
C PHE A 94 -15.26 -0.66 2.32
N LEU A 95 -15.16 -1.77 3.05
CA LEU A 95 -14.81 -1.75 4.47
C LEU A 95 -13.40 -1.17 4.69
N THR A 96 -12.43 -1.57 3.86
CA THR A 96 -11.07 -1.01 3.90
C THR A 96 -11.07 0.48 3.62
N SER A 97 -11.85 0.95 2.63
CA SER A 97 -11.98 2.37 2.30
C SER A 97 -12.50 3.19 3.47
N ILE A 98 -13.55 2.72 4.13
CA ILE A 98 -14.14 3.41 5.31
C ILE A 98 -13.12 3.50 6.45
N LEU A 99 -12.51 2.37 6.81
CA LEU A 99 -11.53 2.34 7.89
C LEU A 99 -10.30 3.22 7.58
N SER A 100 -9.80 3.17 6.35
CA SER A 100 -8.67 3.98 5.93
C SER A 100 -9.01 5.48 5.91
N PHE A 101 -10.21 5.85 5.47
CA PHE A 101 -10.66 7.24 5.52
C PHE A 101 -10.65 7.82 6.94
N ILE A 102 -11.11 7.03 7.93
CA ILE A 102 -11.14 7.43 9.35
C ILE A 102 -9.72 7.51 9.93
N LEU A 103 -8.84 6.61 9.54
CA LEU A 103 -7.52 6.43 10.16
C LEU A 103 -6.39 7.17 9.47
N LYS A 104 -6.59 7.67 8.24
CA LYS A 104 -5.53 8.33 7.47
C LYS A 104 -4.92 9.50 8.25
N PRO A 105 -3.59 9.57 8.36
CA PRO A 105 -2.94 10.71 9.00
C PRO A 105 -2.93 11.92 8.08
N SER A 106 -3.03 13.11 8.64
CA SER A 106 -2.72 14.35 7.93
C SER A 106 -1.22 14.61 8.05
N ILE A 107 -0.46 14.02 7.13
CA ILE A 107 1.00 14.19 7.06
C ILE A 107 1.40 14.67 5.66
N GLY A 108 2.47 15.47 5.63
CA GLY A 108 3.14 15.85 4.40
C GLY A 108 4.53 15.23 4.32
N SER A 109 5.52 16.03 3.94
CA SER A 109 6.92 15.61 3.98
C SER A 109 7.42 15.57 5.41
N VAL A 110 7.71 14.37 5.95
CA VAL A 110 8.11 14.20 7.35
C VAL A 110 9.01 12.98 7.53
N ARG A 111 9.91 13.05 8.50
CA ARG A 111 10.70 11.92 9.01
C ARG A 111 10.24 11.59 10.42
N VAL A 112 9.95 10.34 10.68
CA VAL A 112 9.45 9.90 11.98
C VAL A 112 10.15 8.60 12.43
N PRO A 113 10.43 8.45 13.73
CA PRO A 113 10.95 7.18 14.26
C PRO A 113 9.96 6.03 14.03
N PHE A 114 10.48 4.80 13.87
CA PHE A 114 9.62 3.61 13.69
C PHE A 114 8.61 3.39 14.82
N LEU A 115 8.90 3.84 16.04
CA LEU A 115 8.00 3.70 17.20
C LEU A 115 7.19 4.96 17.49
N SER A 116 6.92 5.79 16.50
CA SER A 116 6.03 6.94 16.65
C SER A 116 4.56 6.55 16.43
N ILE A 117 3.64 7.36 16.96
CA ILE A 117 2.19 7.21 16.73
C ILE A 117 1.89 7.25 15.22
N THR A 118 2.58 8.11 14.48
CA THR A 118 2.46 8.21 13.00
C THR A 118 2.86 6.91 12.32
N SER A 119 3.96 6.29 12.74
CA SER A 119 4.43 5.01 12.18
C SER A 119 3.48 3.86 12.50
N ILE A 120 2.90 3.83 13.70
CA ILE A 120 1.91 2.83 14.10
C ILE A 120 0.63 2.97 13.26
N ARG A 121 0.10 4.20 13.11
CA ARG A 121 -1.07 4.48 12.26
C ARG A 121 -0.80 4.10 10.80
N TRP A 122 0.35 4.48 10.27
CA TRP A 122 0.80 4.09 8.94
C TRP A 122 0.89 2.57 8.79
N GLY A 123 1.47 1.88 9.77
CA GLY A 123 1.55 0.41 9.77
C GLY A 123 0.18 -0.25 9.68
N PHE A 124 -0.81 0.27 10.41
CA PHE A 124 -2.18 -0.22 10.36
C PHE A 124 -2.85 0.05 9.00
N LEU A 125 -2.66 1.24 8.42
CA LEU A 125 -3.14 1.54 7.07
C LEU A 125 -2.53 0.62 6.00
N ASN A 126 -1.24 0.28 6.14
CA ASN A 126 -0.60 -0.69 5.26
C ASN A 126 -1.18 -2.10 5.39
N VAL A 127 -1.61 -2.49 6.60
CA VAL A 127 -2.34 -3.76 6.79
C VAL A 127 -3.66 -3.71 6.04
N LEU A 128 -4.45 -2.65 6.21
CA LEU A 128 -5.72 -2.46 5.51
C LEU A 128 -5.54 -2.50 3.98
N ASP A 129 -4.58 -1.73 3.46
CA ASP A 129 -4.27 -1.72 2.01
C ASP A 129 -3.86 -3.11 1.52
N ARG A 130 -3.08 -3.85 2.29
CA ARG A 130 -2.65 -5.21 1.98
C ARG A 130 -3.82 -6.19 1.92
N LEU A 131 -4.88 -6.00 2.72
CA LEU A 131 -6.09 -6.81 2.68
C LEU A 131 -6.93 -6.55 1.42
N ALA A 132 -6.96 -5.31 0.93
CA ALA A 132 -7.70 -4.92 -0.26
C ALA A 132 -6.95 -5.21 -1.58
N LYS A 133 -5.61 -5.21 -1.57
CA LYS A 133 -4.80 -5.36 -2.80
C LYS A 133 -5.14 -6.59 -3.66
N PRO A 134 -5.37 -7.80 -3.14
CA PRO A 134 -5.81 -8.93 -3.95
C PRO A 134 -7.11 -8.64 -4.71
N CYS A 135 -8.06 -7.96 -4.06
CA CYS A 135 -9.33 -7.57 -4.67
C CYS A 135 -9.13 -6.49 -5.74
N ILE A 136 -8.33 -5.48 -5.44
CA ILE A 136 -7.99 -4.40 -6.39
C ILE A 136 -7.27 -4.96 -7.62
N HIS A 137 -6.36 -5.92 -7.46
CA HIS A 137 -5.62 -6.54 -8.56
C HIS A 137 -6.56 -7.10 -9.65
N HIS A 138 -7.68 -7.71 -9.27
CA HIS A 138 -8.67 -8.24 -10.20
C HIS A 138 -9.58 -7.16 -10.83
N MET A 139 -9.57 -5.94 -10.28
CA MET A 139 -10.47 -4.86 -10.72
C MET A 139 -9.76 -3.71 -11.43
N VAL A 140 -8.44 -3.75 -11.54
CA VAL A 140 -7.65 -2.74 -12.29
C VAL A 140 -7.65 -3.06 -13.79
N PRO A 141 -7.88 -2.07 -14.67
CA PRO A 141 -8.39 -0.73 -14.42
C PRO A 141 -9.92 -0.70 -14.33
N SER A 142 -10.48 0.03 -13.37
CA SER A 142 -11.94 0.20 -13.27
C SER A 142 -12.32 1.39 -12.39
N TRP A 143 -13.59 1.79 -12.45
CA TRP A 143 -14.16 2.79 -11.55
C TRP A 143 -14.04 2.39 -10.05
N VAL A 144 -14.04 1.09 -9.75
CA VAL A 144 -13.86 0.57 -8.38
C VAL A 144 -12.47 0.93 -7.85
N THR A 145 -11.45 0.77 -8.70
CA THR A 145 -10.07 1.11 -8.35
C THR A 145 -9.90 2.61 -8.15
N ASP A 146 -10.50 3.42 -9.01
CA ASP A 146 -10.49 4.89 -8.88
C ASP A 146 -11.20 5.33 -7.59
N PHE A 147 -12.36 4.75 -7.28
CA PHE A 147 -13.06 4.97 -6.02
C PHE A 147 -12.19 4.62 -4.83
N TYR A 148 -11.54 3.45 -4.84
CA TYR A 148 -10.67 3.00 -3.77
C TYR A 148 -9.54 4.00 -3.50
N TYR A 149 -8.75 4.36 -4.51
CA TYR A 149 -7.65 5.29 -4.33
C TYR A 149 -8.10 6.68 -3.90
N ARG A 150 -9.19 7.20 -4.45
CA ARG A 150 -9.77 8.49 -4.02
C ARG A 150 -10.25 8.46 -2.58
N SER A 151 -10.90 7.37 -2.15
CA SER A 151 -11.36 7.23 -0.76
C SER A 151 -10.20 7.21 0.24
N LEU A 152 -9.05 6.67 -0.16
CA LEU A 152 -7.82 6.70 0.61
C LEU A 152 -7.10 8.06 0.55
N GLY A 153 -7.58 9.01 -0.23
CA GLY A 153 -7.06 10.38 -0.31
C GLY A 153 -6.15 10.68 -1.49
N CYS A 154 -6.03 9.77 -2.47
CA CYS A 154 -5.35 10.06 -3.73
C CYS A 154 -6.15 11.09 -4.54
N THR A 155 -5.48 12.12 -5.03
CA THR A 155 -6.07 13.02 -6.02
C THR A 155 -5.82 12.45 -7.41
N ILE A 156 -6.88 12.21 -8.18
CA ILE A 156 -6.80 11.75 -9.58
C ILE A 156 -7.58 12.72 -10.45
N GLY A 157 -6.94 13.41 -11.39
CA GLY A 157 -7.55 14.37 -12.30
C GLY A 157 -8.54 13.72 -13.28
N LYS A 158 -9.38 14.54 -13.89
CA LYS A 158 -10.35 14.08 -14.89
C LYS A 158 -9.64 13.50 -16.12
N GLY A 159 -10.21 12.48 -16.75
CA GLY A 159 -9.65 11.85 -17.94
C GLY A 159 -8.40 11.03 -17.70
N SER A 160 -7.94 10.90 -16.46
CA SER A 160 -6.76 10.10 -16.14
C SER A 160 -7.09 8.62 -16.03
N PHE A 161 -6.15 7.78 -16.44
CA PHE A 161 -6.29 6.32 -16.50
C PHE A 161 -5.24 5.67 -15.60
N VAL A 162 -5.69 5.00 -14.53
CA VAL A 162 -4.81 4.33 -13.57
C VAL A 162 -4.92 2.82 -13.73
N SER A 163 -3.89 2.21 -14.33
CA SER A 163 -3.82 0.76 -14.58
C SER A 163 -2.86 0.05 -13.62
N SER A 164 -2.70 0.57 -12.39
CA SER A 164 -1.82 -0.04 -11.40
C SER A 164 -2.52 -0.29 -10.07
N ASP A 165 -2.27 -1.47 -9.50
CA ASP A 165 -2.64 -1.89 -8.16
C ASP A 165 -1.56 -1.57 -7.10
N ARG A 166 -0.49 -0.83 -7.48
CA ARG A 166 0.70 -0.60 -6.65
C ARG A 166 0.94 0.86 -6.29
N ILE A 167 -0.13 1.60 -6.03
CA ILE A 167 -0.04 2.91 -5.41
C ILE A 167 -0.05 2.71 -3.89
N ASN A 168 1.07 2.97 -3.25
CA ASN A 168 1.18 2.94 -1.79
C ASN A 168 0.88 4.32 -1.22
N ASP A 169 0.36 4.37 0.01
CA ASP A 169 -0.02 5.62 0.71
C ASP A 169 -0.75 6.62 -0.20
N PRO A 170 -1.92 6.26 -0.75
CA PRO A 170 -2.61 7.08 -1.75
C PRO A 170 -2.85 8.53 -1.30
N TYR A 171 -2.98 8.77 0.01
CA TYR A 171 -3.14 10.11 0.59
C TYR A 171 -1.92 11.04 0.41
N LEU A 172 -0.78 10.52 -0.06
CA LEU A 172 0.42 11.28 -0.40
C LEU A 172 0.67 11.35 -1.92
N VAL A 173 -0.30 10.93 -2.75
CA VAL A 173 -0.16 10.89 -4.21
C VAL A 173 -1.19 11.80 -4.86
N SER A 174 -0.72 12.65 -5.75
CA SER A 174 -1.58 13.44 -6.63
C SER A 174 -1.22 13.16 -8.10
N ILE A 175 -2.25 12.89 -8.90
CA ILE A 175 -2.18 12.64 -10.34
C ILE A 175 -3.05 13.69 -11.02
N GLY A 176 -2.50 14.40 -11.97
CA GLY A 176 -3.17 15.45 -12.74
C GLY A 176 -4.19 14.92 -13.74
N GLU A 177 -4.72 15.79 -14.58
CA GLU A 177 -5.72 15.46 -15.60
C GLU A 177 -5.09 14.78 -16.83
N ASN A 178 -5.86 13.93 -17.53
CA ASN A 178 -5.48 13.24 -18.75
C ASN A 178 -4.14 12.50 -18.66
N THR A 179 -3.78 12.03 -17.47
CA THR A 179 -2.53 11.34 -17.18
C THR A 179 -2.73 9.83 -17.17
N VAL A 180 -1.81 9.11 -17.80
CA VAL A 180 -1.85 7.66 -17.90
C VAL A 180 -0.80 7.05 -16.98
N ILE A 181 -1.25 6.24 -16.02
CA ILE A 181 -0.41 5.39 -15.18
C ILE A 181 -0.49 3.97 -15.70
N GLY A 182 0.60 3.48 -16.27
CA GLY A 182 0.72 2.16 -16.87
C GLY A 182 0.58 1.01 -15.86
N SER A 183 0.34 -0.17 -16.37
CA SER A 183 0.21 -1.38 -15.54
C SER A 183 1.48 -1.65 -14.74
N LYS A 184 1.33 -2.14 -13.51
CA LYS A 184 2.43 -2.49 -12.59
C LYS A 184 3.37 -1.32 -12.24
N VAL A 185 2.99 -0.08 -12.50
CA VAL A 185 3.72 1.10 -12.01
C VAL A 185 3.70 1.10 -10.49
N ILE A 186 4.85 1.30 -9.87
CA ILE A 186 4.98 1.40 -8.40
C ILE A 186 5.10 2.86 -8.03
N ILE A 187 4.15 3.38 -7.27
CA ILE A 187 4.22 4.72 -6.68
C ILE A 187 4.36 4.55 -5.17
N THR A 188 5.51 4.96 -4.63
CA THR A 188 5.83 4.74 -3.22
C THR A 188 6.26 6.05 -2.57
N PRO A 189 5.37 6.77 -1.85
CA PRO A 189 5.67 8.02 -1.18
C PRO A 189 6.45 7.87 0.13
N HIS A 190 6.76 6.65 0.55
CA HIS A 190 7.54 6.39 1.75
C HIS A 190 8.76 5.53 1.49
N LEU A 191 9.73 5.62 2.38
CA LEU A 191 10.84 4.68 2.46
C LEU A 191 11.39 4.60 3.90
N ALA A 192 12.05 3.49 4.20
CA ALA A 192 12.77 3.29 5.46
C ALA A 192 14.23 3.71 5.29
N GLU A 193 14.69 4.67 6.07
CA GLU A 193 16.10 5.09 6.11
C GLU A 193 16.62 4.99 7.54
N LYS A 194 17.69 4.22 7.73
CA LYS A 194 18.28 3.97 9.05
C LYS A 194 17.21 3.47 10.04
N ASN A 195 16.82 4.30 11.02
CA ASN A 195 15.81 3.97 12.04
C ASN A 195 14.54 4.83 11.91
N GLU A 196 14.30 5.43 10.75
CA GLU A 196 13.20 6.34 10.50
C GLU A 196 12.39 5.92 9.28
N LEU A 197 11.10 6.24 9.31
CA LEU A 197 10.24 6.28 8.14
C LEU A 197 10.25 7.70 7.57
N VAL A 198 10.54 7.78 6.28
CA VAL A 198 10.52 9.03 5.53
C VAL A 198 9.29 9.02 4.64
N PHE A 199 8.45 10.03 4.79
CA PHE A 199 7.29 10.26 3.94
C PHE A 199 7.55 11.52 3.11
N ALA A 200 7.31 11.44 1.80
CA ALA A 200 7.40 12.59 0.92
C ALA A 200 6.39 12.47 -0.22
N PRO A 201 5.43 13.41 -0.33
CA PRO A 201 4.39 13.39 -1.34
C PRO A 201 4.95 13.28 -2.76
N ILE A 202 4.21 12.58 -3.61
CA ILE A 202 4.51 12.45 -5.04
C ILE A 202 3.44 13.21 -5.81
N LYS A 203 3.90 14.07 -6.74
CA LYS A 203 3.05 14.83 -7.63
C LYS A 203 3.33 14.44 -9.08
N ILE A 204 2.29 14.06 -9.79
CA ILE A 204 2.34 13.78 -11.22
C ILE A 204 1.42 14.78 -11.90
N GLY A 205 1.94 15.54 -12.83
CA GLY A 205 1.23 16.62 -13.53
C GLY A 205 0.18 16.12 -14.52
N ASN A 206 -0.32 17.05 -15.33
CA ASN A 206 -1.33 16.79 -16.35
C ASN A 206 -0.70 16.23 -17.64
N ASN A 207 -1.48 15.47 -18.42
CA ASN A 207 -1.06 14.93 -19.70
C ASN A 207 0.24 14.10 -19.66
N CYS A 208 0.56 13.50 -18.51
CA CYS A 208 1.74 12.68 -18.31
C CYS A 208 1.51 11.24 -18.75
N LEU A 209 2.61 10.55 -19.09
CA LEU A 209 2.62 9.11 -19.31
C LEU A 209 3.68 8.47 -18.40
N VAL A 210 3.22 7.63 -17.48
CA VAL A 210 4.11 6.77 -16.68
C VAL A 210 4.04 5.35 -17.25
N GLY A 211 5.13 4.92 -17.89
CA GLY A 211 5.21 3.66 -18.61
C GLY A 211 5.11 2.44 -17.70
N LEU A 212 4.76 1.30 -18.30
CA LEU A 212 4.59 -0.01 -17.65
C LEU A 212 5.75 -0.33 -16.70
N GLY A 213 5.43 -0.69 -15.45
CA GLY A 213 6.42 -1.16 -14.48
C GLY A 213 7.43 -0.12 -14.03
N ALA A 214 7.25 1.17 -14.35
CA ALA A 214 8.09 2.22 -13.82
C ALA A 214 7.90 2.36 -12.30
N GLN A 215 8.91 2.86 -11.61
CA GLN A 215 8.87 3.13 -10.17
C GLN A 215 9.12 4.60 -9.89
N ILE A 216 8.21 5.21 -9.15
CA ILE A 216 8.31 6.60 -8.70
C ILE A 216 8.55 6.58 -7.19
N ASN A 217 9.68 7.11 -6.77
CA ASN A 217 10.11 7.13 -5.37
C ASN A 217 9.67 8.41 -4.63
N PRO A 218 9.79 8.45 -3.28
CA PRO A 218 9.27 9.54 -2.47
C PRO A 218 9.77 10.93 -2.90
N GLY A 219 8.89 11.92 -2.84
CA GLY A 219 9.20 13.31 -3.09
C GLY A 219 9.46 13.66 -4.55
N CYS A 220 9.09 12.78 -5.49
CA CYS A 220 9.20 13.08 -6.92
C CYS A 220 8.09 14.02 -7.37
N GLU A 221 8.47 14.97 -8.26
CA GLU A 221 7.55 15.85 -8.96
C GLU A 221 7.73 15.64 -10.48
N ILE A 222 6.68 15.19 -11.15
CA ILE A 222 6.65 14.94 -12.60
C ILE A 222 5.86 16.07 -13.23
N GLY A 223 6.51 16.88 -14.03
CA GLY A 223 5.92 18.05 -14.70
C GLY A 223 4.94 17.66 -15.81
N ASP A 224 4.06 18.60 -16.17
CA ASP A 224 3.03 18.41 -17.18
C ASP A 224 3.58 17.90 -18.52
N GLY A 225 2.91 16.95 -19.14
CA GLY A 225 3.31 16.37 -20.41
C GLY A 225 4.59 15.52 -20.37
N ALA A 226 5.17 15.29 -19.21
CA ALA A 226 6.37 14.48 -19.10
C ALA A 226 6.06 12.99 -19.32
N VAL A 227 7.07 12.26 -19.78
CA VAL A 227 6.99 10.82 -20.04
C VAL A 227 8.06 10.10 -19.22
N ILE A 228 7.63 9.16 -18.40
CA ILE A 228 8.51 8.22 -17.73
C ILE A 228 8.46 6.91 -18.52
N ALA A 229 9.61 6.49 -19.05
CA ALA A 229 9.72 5.28 -19.84
C ALA A 229 9.37 4.03 -19.02
N SER A 230 8.95 2.97 -19.71
CA SER A 230 8.66 1.69 -19.07
C SER A 230 9.86 1.17 -18.29
N ARG A 231 9.62 0.61 -17.09
CA ARG A 231 10.63 0.07 -16.17
C ARG A 231 11.69 1.07 -15.71
N ALA A 232 11.48 2.37 -15.90
CA ALA A 232 12.37 3.39 -15.34
C ALA A 232 12.19 3.48 -13.81
N ILE A 233 13.29 3.75 -13.11
CA ILE A 233 13.27 4.03 -11.66
C ILE A 233 13.64 5.48 -11.43
N VAL A 234 12.64 6.30 -11.10
CA VAL A 234 12.84 7.71 -10.75
C VAL A 234 13.32 7.80 -9.31
N PRO A 235 14.55 8.30 -9.06
CA PRO A 235 15.09 8.42 -7.70
C PRO A 235 14.25 9.35 -6.83
N LYS A 236 14.36 9.18 -5.51
CA LYS A 236 13.69 10.07 -4.54
C LYS A 236 14.08 11.55 -4.76
N TYR A 237 13.11 12.44 -4.51
CA TYR A 237 13.26 13.90 -4.62
C TYR A 237 13.69 14.38 -6.02
N THR A 238 13.38 13.59 -7.05
CA THR A 238 13.65 14.00 -8.43
C THR A 238 12.51 14.86 -8.96
N THR A 239 12.86 16.00 -9.55
CA THR A 239 11.94 16.80 -10.35
C THR A 239 12.18 16.52 -11.83
N VAL A 240 11.17 16.00 -12.50
CA VAL A 240 11.16 15.81 -13.95
C VAL A 240 10.46 17.02 -14.57
N PRO A 241 11.16 17.85 -15.36
CA PRO A 241 10.58 19.03 -16.00
C PRO A 241 9.43 18.67 -16.96
N ALA A 242 8.55 19.64 -17.19
CA ALA A 242 7.43 19.49 -18.11
C ALA A 242 7.92 19.12 -19.52
N GLY A 243 7.22 18.20 -20.19
CA GLY A 243 7.47 17.75 -21.55
C GLY A 243 8.74 16.90 -21.73
N GLU A 244 9.51 16.61 -20.69
CA GLU A 244 10.70 15.79 -20.82
C GLU A 244 10.37 14.29 -20.80
N VAL A 245 11.22 13.50 -21.48
CA VAL A 245 11.19 12.04 -21.51
C VAL A 245 12.34 11.50 -20.66
N TRP A 246 12.03 10.76 -19.62
CA TRP A 246 13.02 10.19 -18.70
C TRP A 246 12.94 8.66 -18.68
N GLY A 247 14.10 7.99 -18.58
CA GLY A 247 14.15 6.52 -18.54
C GLY A 247 15.46 5.98 -17.98
N GLY A 248 15.48 4.67 -17.78
CA GLY A 248 16.63 3.94 -17.23
C GLY A 248 16.58 3.72 -15.71
N ILE A 249 17.65 3.10 -15.18
CA ILE A 249 17.84 2.77 -13.75
C ILE A 249 19.24 3.23 -13.33
N PRO A 250 19.38 4.37 -12.61
CA PRO A 250 18.34 5.35 -12.30
C PRO A 250 17.85 6.11 -13.54
N ALA A 251 16.61 6.60 -13.48
CA ALA A 251 16.04 7.38 -14.58
C ALA A 251 16.81 8.67 -14.82
N LYS A 252 17.07 8.98 -16.09
CA LYS A 252 17.75 10.19 -16.54
C LYS A 252 17.02 10.73 -17.77
N LEU A 253 17.28 11.99 -18.09
CA LEU A 253 16.77 12.64 -19.29
C LEU A 253 17.20 11.85 -20.55
N ILE A 254 16.23 11.45 -21.38
CA ILE A 254 16.45 10.84 -22.70
C ILE A 254 16.24 11.88 -23.79
N LYS A 255 15.16 12.68 -23.68
CA LYS A 255 14.75 13.62 -24.72
C LYS A 255 13.95 14.77 -24.13
N LYS A 256 14.16 15.97 -24.63
CA LYS A 256 13.26 17.13 -24.45
C LYS A 256 12.24 17.13 -25.59
N LYS A 257 10.97 17.33 -25.23
CA LYS A 257 9.88 17.50 -26.19
C LYS A 257 9.77 18.91 -26.66
#